data_24a2d1777cd1fd772418601e37ef2043
#
_entry.id   24a2d1777cd1fd772418601e37ef2043
#
_cell.length_a   1.000
_cell.length_b   1.000
_cell.length_c   1.000
_cell.angle_alpha   90.00
_cell.angle_beta   90.00
_cell.angle_gamma   90.00
#
_symmetry.space_group_name_H-M   'P 1'
#
loop_
_entity.id
_entity.type
_entity.pdbx_description
1 polymer ?
#
loop_
_entity_poly.entity_id
_entity_poly.type
_entity_poly.pdbx_seq_one_letter_code
_entity_poly.pdbx_strand_id
1 'polypeptide(L)'
;MITIIGGGIGGLTTALAFEKHGIDYHIFEKAPSLKTAGAGIWLAPNALQVLDWLGILDKIAEKGNTIDRISVTNQDLSPLSDTHQGFVVDTFGFSTIAIHRAELQEILLNSIPKHKITLGKAFHKFEKATPQKIKVIFEDNSSTVTDTLIGADGIHSKIRKQLFPKSKIRYSGQTCWRGVADIKIDSGFEHRGIEMWGNQIRFGISRISDQKVYWFAVVTSKPNQKDNTTHLKNKLLEIFSKFHPIVHQLISNTMNDKIIRGDINDITPLQQWHTDTICLIGDACHSATPDMGQGGAQAIEDAYYLSHFINNEENTEIAFSKFQKKRYSKVNTIVKLSRRTEKIAHWKYGQSFRNFILKSTPNKILEKKMIKMYQIEKMN
;
A
#
# COMPACT_ATOMS: atom_id res chain seq x y z
N MET A 1 19.46 -20.42 2.97
CA MET A 1 18.08 -20.08 3.44
C MET A 1 17.94 -18.58 3.61
N ILE A 2 16.88 -17.97 3.11
CA ILE A 2 16.56 -16.55 3.27
C ILE A 2 15.53 -16.35 4.38
N THR A 3 15.76 -15.40 5.28
CA THR A 3 14.77 -15.02 6.29
C THR A 3 14.04 -13.74 5.88
N ILE A 4 12.70 -13.77 5.90
CA ILE A 4 11.84 -12.60 5.65
C ILE A 4 11.22 -12.17 6.99
N ILE A 5 11.39 -10.92 7.37
CA ILE A 5 10.73 -10.35 8.57
C ILE A 5 9.55 -9.48 8.15
N GLY A 6 8.36 -9.94 8.50
CA GLY A 6 7.09 -9.28 8.23
C GLY A 6 6.19 -10.06 7.27
N GLY A 7 4.99 -10.44 7.75
CA GLY A 7 3.92 -11.11 7.01
C GLY A 7 2.88 -10.15 6.40
N GLY A 8 3.30 -8.92 6.06
CA GLY A 8 2.47 -7.98 5.30
C GLY A 8 2.42 -8.32 3.81
N ILE A 9 1.71 -7.49 3.02
CA ILE A 9 1.55 -7.69 1.57
C ILE A 9 2.92 -7.90 0.89
N GLY A 10 3.91 -7.04 1.17
CA GLY A 10 5.24 -7.16 0.55
C GLY A 10 5.96 -8.46 0.92
N GLY A 11 5.99 -8.83 2.21
CA GLY A 11 6.66 -10.06 2.65
C GLY A 11 6.00 -11.33 2.14
N LEU A 12 4.66 -11.42 2.17
CA LEU A 12 3.92 -12.56 1.64
C LEU A 12 4.06 -12.67 0.11
N THR A 13 4.02 -11.55 -0.62
CA THR A 13 4.24 -11.56 -2.07
C THR A 13 5.66 -11.98 -2.41
N THR A 14 6.66 -11.53 -1.63
CA THR A 14 8.06 -11.95 -1.81
C THR A 14 8.22 -13.44 -1.58
N ALA A 15 7.60 -13.98 -0.54
CA ALA A 15 7.61 -15.41 -0.26
C ALA A 15 6.99 -16.21 -1.42
N LEU A 16 5.84 -15.77 -1.93
CA LEU A 16 5.20 -16.44 -3.06
C LEU A 16 6.04 -16.34 -4.34
N ALA A 17 6.73 -15.22 -4.56
CA ALA A 17 7.68 -15.09 -5.66
C ALA A 17 8.90 -16.01 -5.50
N PHE A 18 9.35 -16.23 -4.27
CA PHE A 18 10.41 -17.20 -3.97
C PHE A 18 9.96 -18.64 -4.20
N GLU A 19 8.71 -19.01 -3.83
CA GLU A 19 8.13 -20.32 -4.18
C GLU A 19 8.18 -20.56 -5.68
N LYS A 20 7.80 -19.56 -6.47
CA LYS A 20 7.77 -19.66 -7.93
C LYS A 20 9.16 -19.91 -8.55
N HIS A 21 10.21 -19.40 -7.91
CA HIS A 21 11.61 -19.60 -8.32
C HIS A 21 12.32 -20.78 -7.61
N GLY A 22 11.65 -21.49 -6.69
CA GLY A 22 12.28 -22.55 -5.90
C GLY A 22 13.33 -22.04 -4.89
N ILE A 23 13.28 -20.78 -4.52
CA ILE A 23 14.20 -20.17 -3.55
C ILE A 23 13.77 -20.56 -2.14
N ASP A 24 14.69 -21.05 -1.32
CA ASP A 24 14.42 -21.46 0.06
C ASP A 24 14.37 -20.26 1.00
N TYR A 25 13.26 -20.15 1.76
CA TYR A 25 13.00 -19.03 2.67
C TYR A 25 12.18 -19.44 3.90
N HIS A 26 12.16 -18.57 4.91
CA HIS A 26 11.23 -18.64 6.03
C HIS A 26 10.77 -17.23 6.45
N ILE A 27 9.45 -17.09 6.73
CA ILE A 27 8.84 -15.83 7.19
C ILE A 27 8.68 -15.85 8.70
N PHE A 28 9.01 -14.73 9.35
CA PHE A 28 8.65 -14.45 10.74
C PHE A 28 7.76 -13.20 10.81
N GLU A 29 6.58 -13.36 11.43
CA GLU A 29 5.60 -12.28 11.60
C GLU A 29 5.29 -12.08 13.09
N LYS A 30 5.26 -10.82 13.52
CA LYS A 30 5.01 -10.47 14.93
C LYS A 30 3.57 -10.72 15.38
N ALA A 31 2.60 -10.61 14.48
CA ALA A 31 1.20 -10.85 14.80
C ALA A 31 0.95 -12.34 15.07
N PRO A 32 0.20 -12.70 16.12
CA PRO A 32 -0.15 -14.10 16.40
C PRO A 32 -1.17 -14.65 15.38
N SER A 33 -1.84 -13.78 14.65
CA SER A 33 -2.71 -14.11 13.53
C SER A 33 -2.74 -12.97 12.53
N LEU A 34 -2.90 -13.29 11.24
CA LEU A 34 -2.94 -12.30 10.15
C LEU A 34 -4.36 -11.77 9.89
N LYS A 35 -5.21 -11.69 10.91
CA LYS A 35 -6.52 -11.05 10.81
C LYS A 35 -6.35 -9.54 10.82
N THR A 36 -6.42 -8.91 9.66
CA THR A 36 -6.28 -7.46 9.56
C THR A 36 -7.61 -6.76 9.80
N ALA A 37 -7.58 -5.66 10.55
CA ALA A 37 -8.73 -4.77 10.69
C ALA A 37 -9.11 -4.16 9.33
N GLY A 38 -10.41 -3.96 9.13
CA GLY A 38 -11.03 -3.66 7.86
C GLY A 38 -10.65 -2.32 7.23
N ALA A 39 -9.80 -2.37 6.22
CA ALA A 39 -9.61 -1.29 5.26
C ALA A 39 -9.64 -1.86 3.84
N GLY A 40 -10.10 -1.07 2.88
CA GLY A 40 -9.94 -1.40 1.47
C GLY A 40 -8.52 -1.10 0.99
N ILE A 41 -8.15 -1.73 -0.10
CA ILE A 41 -6.92 -1.43 -0.86
C ILE A 41 -7.24 -1.48 -2.35
N TRP A 42 -6.61 -0.59 -3.12
CA TRP A 42 -6.63 -0.66 -4.57
C TRP A 42 -5.38 -1.37 -5.07
N LEU A 43 -5.59 -2.34 -5.94
CA LEU A 43 -4.55 -3.05 -6.67
C LEU A 43 -4.52 -2.46 -8.08
N ALA A 44 -3.56 -1.58 -8.29
CA ALA A 44 -3.35 -0.98 -9.59
C ALA A 44 -2.73 -1.99 -10.58
N PRO A 45 -2.81 -1.75 -11.91
CA PRO A 45 -2.37 -2.70 -12.94
C PRO A 45 -0.93 -3.21 -12.79
N ASN A 46 -0.02 -2.41 -12.27
CA ASN A 46 1.34 -2.88 -11.98
C ASN A 46 1.35 -4.00 -10.91
N ALA A 47 0.52 -3.90 -9.89
CA ALA A 47 0.38 -5.00 -8.92
C ALA A 47 -0.30 -6.21 -9.55
N LEU A 48 -1.35 -6.00 -10.35
CA LEU A 48 -2.10 -7.09 -10.98
C LEU A 48 -1.26 -7.90 -11.95
N GLN A 49 -0.37 -7.27 -12.71
CA GLN A 49 0.59 -7.97 -13.59
C GLN A 49 1.48 -8.94 -12.79
N VAL A 50 1.93 -8.56 -11.59
CA VAL A 50 2.72 -9.45 -10.73
C VAL A 50 1.85 -10.54 -10.12
N LEU A 51 0.63 -10.21 -9.67
CA LEU A 51 -0.29 -11.17 -9.07
C LEU A 51 -0.80 -12.20 -10.08
N ASP A 52 -0.92 -11.80 -11.36
CA ASP A 52 -1.18 -12.68 -12.49
C ASP A 52 0.03 -13.62 -12.74
N TRP A 53 1.23 -13.06 -12.82
CA TRP A 53 2.46 -13.85 -12.93
C TRP A 53 2.60 -14.86 -11.78
N LEU A 54 2.13 -14.53 -10.57
CA LEU A 54 2.10 -15.44 -9.42
C LEU A 54 0.98 -16.49 -9.49
N GLY A 55 0.02 -16.36 -10.42
CA GLY A 55 -1.10 -17.29 -10.59
C GLY A 55 -2.21 -17.16 -9.55
N ILE A 56 -2.37 -15.96 -8.95
CA ILE A 56 -3.41 -15.71 -7.92
C ILE A 56 -4.41 -14.63 -8.31
N LEU A 57 -4.33 -14.10 -9.53
CA LEU A 57 -5.18 -13.00 -9.98
C LEU A 57 -6.67 -13.37 -9.95
N ASP A 58 -7.05 -14.57 -10.40
CA ASP A 58 -8.45 -15.00 -10.45
C ASP A 58 -9.09 -15.01 -9.05
N LYS A 59 -8.35 -15.48 -8.03
CA LYS A 59 -8.80 -15.45 -6.62
C LYS A 59 -9.02 -14.02 -6.12
N ILE A 60 -8.21 -13.08 -6.59
CA ILE A 60 -8.32 -11.65 -6.23
C ILE A 60 -9.52 -11.01 -6.95
N ALA A 61 -9.71 -11.32 -8.22
CA ALA A 61 -10.82 -10.81 -9.02
C ALA A 61 -12.18 -11.30 -8.48
N GLU A 62 -12.26 -12.56 -8.02
CA GLU A 62 -13.46 -13.14 -7.39
C GLU A 62 -13.85 -12.40 -6.09
N LYS A 63 -12.87 -11.93 -5.31
CA LYS A 63 -13.09 -11.29 -4.00
C LYS A 63 -13.11 -9.77 -4.05
N GLY A 64 -12.68 -9.18 -5.15
CA GLY A 64 -12.56 -7.73 -5.33
C GLY A 64 -13.65 -7.16 -6.23
N ASN A 65 -13.62 -5.85 -6.40
CA ASN A 65 -14.48 -5.11 -7.31
C ASN A 65 -13.64 -4.32 -8.31
N THR A 66 -13.94 -4.45 -9.59
CA THR A 66 -13.25 -3.72 -10.67
C THR A 66 -13.60 -2.23 -10.61
N ILE A 67 -12.60 -1.38 -10.79
CA ILE A 67 -12.72 0.07 -10.88
C ILE A 67 -12.50 0.49 -12.32
N ASP A 68 -13.58 0.88 -13.00
CA ASP A 68 -13.54 1.29 -14.41
C ASP A 68 -13.31 2.80 -14.57
N ARG A 69 -13.55 3.55 -13.51
CA ARG A 69 -13.45 5.00 -13.52
C ARG A 69 -12.88 5.54 -12.22
N ILE A 70 -11.92 6.45 -12.33
CA ILE A 70 -11.33 7.16 -11.19
C ILE A 70 -11.67 8.64 -11.33
N SER A 71 -12.33 9.18 -10.30
CA SER A 71 -12.86 10.54 -10.30
C SER A 71 -12.35 11.32 -9.09
N VAL A 72 -11.88 12.54 -9.35
CA VAL A 72 -11.71 13.56 -8.31
C VAL A 72 -12.84 14.56 -8.48
N THR A 73 -13.55 14.86 -7.40
CA THR A 73 -14.74 15.72 -7.41
C THR A 73 -14.66 16.81 -6.34
N ASN A 74 -15.56 17.78 -6.41
CA ASN A 74 -15.89 18.63 -5.26
C ASN A 74 -16.68 17.82 -4.21
N GLN A 75 -16.99 18.48 -3.10
CA GLN A 75 -17.77 17.90 -1.98
C GLN A 75 -19.18 17.43 -2.39
N ASP A 76 -19.76 18.03 -3.42
CA ASP A 76 -21.09 17.78 -3.99
C ASP A 76 -21.08 16.77 -5.17
N LEU A 77 -19.99 16.08 -5.41
CA LEU A 77 -19.72 15.20 -6.53
C LEU A 77 -19.57 15.90 -7.90
N SER A 78 -19.57 17.22 -7.99
CA SER A 78 -19.27 17.89 -9.26
C SER A 78 -17.83 17.57 -9.71
N PRO A 79 -17.60 17.11 -10.95
CA PRO A 79 -16.31 16.54 -11.37
C PRO A 79 -15.23 17.62 -11.50
N LEU A 80 -14.03 17.30 -11.01
CA LEU A 80 -12.78 18.05 -11.22
C LEU A 80 -11.86 17.34 -12.19
N SER A 81 -11.81 16.01 -12.11
CA SER A 81 -11.10 15.13 -13.03
C SER A 81 -11.85 13.79 -13.06
N ASP A 82 -12.01 13.22 -14.22
CA ASP A 82 -12.72 11.96 -14.41
C ASP A 82 -12.03 11.14 -15.51
N THR A 83 -11.42 10.03 -15.13
CA THR A 83 -10.60 9.21 -16.00
C THR A 83 -11.18 7.80 -16.12
N HIS A 84 -11.61 7.43 -17.31
CA HIS A 84 -12.03 6.07 -17.61
C HIS A 84 -10.82 5.16 -17.78
N GLN A 85 -10.86 3.94 -17.21
CA GLN A 85 -9.70 3.04 -17.18
C GLN A 85 -9.58 2.13 -18.42
N GLY A 86 -10.36 2.34 -19.47
CA GLY A 86 -10.29 1.54 -20.70
C GLY A 86 -8.89 1.46 -21.29
N PHE A 87 -8.18 2.60 -21.40
CA PHE A 87 -6.79 2.65 -21.88
C PHE A 87 -5.81 1.79 -21.05
N VAL A 88 -6.11 1.56 -19.78
CA VAL A 88 -5.31 0.73 -18.89
C VAL A 88 -5.55 -0.74 -19.23
N VAL A 89 -6.81 -1.12 -19.45
CA VAL A 89 -7.18 -2.48 -19.89
C VAL A 89 -6.56 -2.77 -21.25
N ASP A 90 -6.65 -1.83 -22.20
CA ASP A 90 -6.05 -1.98 -23.54
C ASP A 90 -4.54 -2.15 -23.50
N THR A 91 -3.88 -1.51 -22.51
CA THR A 91 -2.40 -1.54 -22.40
C THR A 91 -1.88 -2.75 -21.59
N PHE A 92 -2.56 -3.12 -20.50
CA PHE A 92 -2.04 -4.08 -19.51
C PHE A 92 -2.92 -5.33 -19.36
N GLY A 93 -4.11 -5.37 -19.96
CA GLY A 93 -5.09 -6.45 -19.82
C GLY A 93 -5.94 -6.40 -18.55
N PHE A 94 -5.68 -5.45 -17.64
CA PHE A 94 -6.34 -5.37 -16.33
C PHE A 94 -6.83 -3.98 -16.02
N SER A 95 -7.99 -3.87 -15.37
CA SER A 95 -8.42 -2.66 -14.66
C SER A 95 -7.96 -2.70 -13.20
N THR A 96 -8.02 -1.57 -12.50
CA THR A 96 -7.76 -1.53 -11.05
C THR A 96 -8.79 -2.39 -10.30
N ILE A 97 -8.38 -3.16 -9.31
CA ILE A 97 -9.27 -3.92 -8.42
C ILE A 97 -9.23 -3.32 -7.01
N ALA A 98 -10.38 -2.98 -6.48
CA ALA A 98 -10.55 -2.62 -5.07
C ALA A 98 -10.97 -3.88 -4.30
N ILE A 99 -10.24 -4.21 -3.23
CA ILE A 99 -10.46 -5.42 -2.43
C ILE A 99 -10.33 -5.11 -0.94
N HIS A 100 -10.97 -5.89 -0.08
CA HIS A 100 -10.70 -5.82 1.35
C HIS A 100 -9.28 -6.30 1.63
N ARG A 101 -8.51 -5.51 2.39
CA ARG A 101 -7.08 -5.81 2.65
C ARG A 101 -6.87 -7.16 3.33
N ALA A 102 -7.82 -7.58 4.18
CA ALA A 102 -7.76 -8.89 4.83
C ALA A 102 -7.92 -10.03 3.82
N GLU A 103 -8.82 -9.89 2.85
CA GLU A 103 -9.01 -10.89 1.78
C GLU A 103 -7.74 -11.05 0.95
N LEU A 104 -7.12 -9.94 0.54
CA LEU A 104 -5.84 -9.99 -0.18
C LEU A 104 -4.76 -10.71 0.64
N GLN A 105 -4.66 -10.37 1.92
CA GLN A 105 -3.64 -10.98 2.80
C GLN A 105 -3.91 -12.46 3.03
N GLU A 106 -5.17 -12.86 3.14
CA GLU A 106 -5.57 -14.26 3.27
C GLU A 106 -5.27 -15.06 1.99
N ILE A 107 -5.57 -14.51 0.80
CA ILE A 107 -5.22 -15.12 -0.48
C ILE A 107 -3.71 -15.37 -0.57
N LEU A 108 -2.91 -14.36 -0.26
CA LEU A 108 -1.45 -14.46 -0.26
C LEU A 108 -0.96 -15.52 0.74
N LEU A 109 -1.46 -15.50 1.98
CA LEU A 109 -1.08 -16.44 3.02
C LEU A 109 -1.43 -17.89 2.66
N ASN A 110 -2.64 -18.11 2.13
CA ASN A 110 -3.10 -19.46 1.75
C ASN A 110 -2.38 -20.01 0.50
N SER A 111 -1.63 -19.17 -0.21
CA SER A 111 -0.81 -19.56 -1.36
C SER A 111 0.63 -19.92 -0.97
N ILE A 112 0.97 -19.87 0.31
CA ILE A 112 2.30 -20.19 0.86
C ILE A 112 2.20 -21.44 1.73
N PRO A 113 3.18 -22.36 1.67
CA PRO A 113 3.23 -23.52 2.57
C PRO A 113 3.27 -23.10 4.04
N LYS A 114 2.35 -23.63 4.85
CA LYS A 114 2.19 -23.24 6.26
C LYS A 114 3.47 -23.42 7.11
N HIS A 115 4.32 -24.38 6.78
CA HIS A 115 5.56 -24.63 7.50
C HIS A 115 6.65 -23.58 7.22
N LYS A 116 6.47 -22.74 6.21
CA LYS A 116 7.42 -21.65 5.86
C LYS A 116 7.09 -20.30 6.52
N ILE A 117 6.12 -20.26 7.40
CA ILE A 117 5.78 -19.05 8.18
C ILE A 117 5.63 -19.34 9.67
N THR A 118 6.23 -18.51 10.50
CA THR A 118 6.06 -18.53 11.96
C THR A 118 5.44 -17.21 12.41
N LEU A 119 4.23 -17.31 12.97
CA LEU A 119 3.50 -16.19 13.56
C LEU A 119 3.88 -15.98 15.03
N GLY A 120 3.59 -14.79 15.60
CA GLY A 120 3.90 -14.45 16.99
C GLY A 120 5.39 -14.20 17.25
N LYS A 121 6.22 -14.04 16.20
CA LYS A 121 7.66 -13.80 16.31
C LYS A 121 8.01 -12.36 15.94
N ALA A 122 8.09 -11.51 16.97
CA ALA A 122 8.46 -10.11 16.80
C ALA A 122 9.99 -9.97 16.70
N PHE A 123 10.47 -9.41 15.60
CA PHE A 123 11.88 -9.10 15.42
C PHE A 123 12.36 -8.08 16.48
N HIS A 124 13.49 -8.38 17.13
CA HIS A 124 14.17 -7.49 18.06
C HIS A 124 15.37 -6.82 17.40
N LYS A 125 16.39 -7.60 17.00
CA LYS A 125 17.62 -7.13 16.36
C LYS A 125 18.27 -8.24 15.54
N PHE A 126 19.27 -7.87 14.78
CA PHE A 126 20.18 -8.81 14.12
C PHE A 126 21.63 -8.55 14.57
N GLU A 127 22.45 -9.59 14.52
CA GLU A 127 23.89 -9.57 14.82
C GLU A 127 24.63 -10.40 13.76
N LYS A 128 25.93 -10.16 13.56
CA LYS A 128 26.75 -11.07 12.78
C LYS A 128 26.98 -12.37 13.57
N ALA A 129 26.60 -13.50 12.99
CA ALA A 129 26.94 -14.81 13.53
C ALA A 129 28.31 -15.31 13.05
N THR A 130 28.58 -15.12 11.75
CA THR A 130 29.87 -15.32 11.06
C THR A 130 30.03 -14.22 10.00
N PRO A 131 31.18 -14.10 9.31
CA PRO A 131 31.30 -13.14 8.20
C PRO A 131 30.20 -13.24 7.15
N GLN A 132 29.62 -14.45 6.89
CA GLN A 132 28.61 -14.70 5.87
C GLN A 132 27.21 -14.99 6.45
N LYS A 133 27.03 -15.03 7.78
CA LYS A 133 25.73 -15.38 8.40
C LYS A 133 25.26 -14.33 9.38
N ILE A 134 23.94 -14.17 9.42
CA ILE A 134 23.24 -13.23 10.29
C ILE A 134 22.49 -14.03 11.35
N LYS A 135 22.66 -13.66 12.62
CA LYS A 135 21.80 -14.12 13.72
C LYS A 135 20.65 -13.13 13.88
N VAL A 136 19.44 -13.58 13.63
CA VAL A 136 18.19 -12.84 13.86
C VAL A 136 17.69 -13.18 15.24
N ILE A 137 17.45 -12.18 16.08
CA ILE A 137 17.01 -12.31 17.48
C ILE A 137 15.61 -11.72 17.58
N PHE A 138 14.71 -12.45 18.24
CA PHE A 138 13.32 -12.07 18.47
C PHE A 138 13.12 -11.51 19.88
N GLU A 139 11.97 -10.83 20.12
CA GLU A 139 11.65 -10.24 21.43
C GLU A 139 11.47 -11.26 22.56
N ASP A 140 11.19 -12.52 22.23
CA ASP A 140 11.11 -13.64 23.16
C ASP A 140 12.49 -14.28 23.47
N ASN A 141 13.59 -13.63 23.06
CA ASN A 141 14.97 -14.09 23.15
C ASN A 141 15.33 -15.34 22.34
N SER A 142 14.39 -15.91 21.58
CA SER A 142 14.72 -16.94 20.61
C SER A 142 15.51 -16.35 19.43
N SER A 143 16.23 -17.19 18.70
CA SER A 143 17.00 -16.72 17.56
C SER A 143 17.05 -17.75 16.44
N THR A 144 17.32 -17.28 15.22
CA THR A 144 17.63 -18.11 14.05
C THR A 144 18.87 -17.56 13.34
N VAL A 145 19.53 -18.42 12.57
CA VAL A 145 20.70 -18.04 11.76
C VAL A 145 20.32 -18.17 10.29
N THR A 146 20.64 -17.17 9.49
CA THR A 146 20.30 -17.10 8.08
C THR A 146 21.48 -16.57 7.27
N ASP A 147 21.50 -16.88 5.98
CA ASP A 147 22.49 -16.34 5.03
C ASP A 147 22.07 -14.94 4.56
N THR A 148 20.76 -14.72 4.46
CA THR A 148 20.19 -13.48 3.89
C THR A 148 18.97 -13.05 4.68
N LEU A 149 18.82 -11.74 4.92
CA LEU A 149 17.70 -11.14 5.64
C LEU A 149 16.95 -10.13 4.77
N ILE A 150 15.65 -10.36 4.57
CA ILE A 150 14.76 -9.41 3.90
C ILE A 150 13.90 -8.70 4.94
N GLY A 151 14.04 -7.38 5.01
CA GLY A 151 13.22 -6.52 5.88
C GLY A 151 11.95 -6.06 5.18
N ALA A 152 10.81 -6.67 5.53
CA ALA A 152 9.46 -6.33 5.08
C ALA A 152 8.56 -5.88 6.25
N ASP A 153 9.16 -5.36 7.31
CA ASP A 153 8.57 -5.06 8.63
C ASP A 153 7.87 -3.69 8.70
N GLY A 154 7.58 -3.10 7.53
CA GLY A 154 6.71 -1.94 7.37
C GLY A 154 7.36 -0.60 7.76
N ILE A 155 6.54 0.46 7.80
CA ILE A 155 7.01 1.83 8.01
C ILE A 155 7.79 2.01 9.33
N HIS A 156 7.49 1.23 10.37
CA HIS A 156 8.20 1.25 11.64
C HIS A 156 9.36 0.25 11.71
N SER A 157 9.94 -0.11 10.58
CA SER A 157 10.98 -1.11 10.45
C SER A 157 12.11 -0.94 11.47
N LYS A 158 12.29 -1.97 12.29
CA LYS A 158 13.43 -2.07 13.21
C LYS A 158 14.72 -2.43 12.47
N ILE A 159 14.60 -3.22 11.38
CA ILE A 159 15.75 -3.56 10.52
C ILE A 159 16.30 -2.29 9.88
N ARG A 160 15.42 -1.45 9.26
CA ARG A 160 15.84 -0.14 8.73
C ARG A 160 16.52 0.73 9.78
N LYS A 161 15.94 0.80 10.98
CA LYS A 161 16.49 1.62 12.06
C LYS A 161 17.87 1.16 12.47
N GLN A 162 18.14 -0.14 12.46
CA GLN A 162 19.45 -0.70 12.79
C GLN A 162 20.46 -0.50 11.67
N LEU A 163 20.07 -0.71 10.38
CA LEU A 163 20.92 -0.49 9.22
C LEU A 163 21.23 0.99 8.98
N PHE A 164 20.17 1.81 9.08
CA PHE A 164 20.20 3.23 8.72
C PHE A 164 19.65 4.09 9.86
N PRO A 165 20.40 4.29 10.97
CA PRO A 165 19.92 5.00 12.17
C PRO A 165 19.47 6.44 11.91
N LYS A 166 19.96 7.07 10.83
CA LYS A 166 19.59 8.42 10.42
C LYS A 166 18.25 8.48 9.65
N SER A 167 17.66 7.33 9.32
CA SER A 167 16.35 7.28 8.65
C SER A 167 15.25 7.86 9.54
N LYS A 168 14.35 8.65 8.96
CA LYS A 168 13.29 9.35 9.71
C LYS A 168 11.93 9.07 9.10
N ILE A 169 10.96 8.75 9.97
CA ILE A 169 9.54 8.81 9.64
C ILE A 169 9.13 10.27 9.66
N ARG A 170 8.36 10.71 8.67
CA ARG A 170 7.87 12.07 8.53
C ARG A 170 6.36 12.09 8.56
N TYR A 171 5.81 12.83 9.48
CA TYR A 171 4.38 13.10 9.51
C TYR A 171 3.99 14.06 8.35
N SER A 172 2.88 13.78 7.70
CA SER A 172 2.43 14.57 6.56
C SER A 172 1.69 15.86 6.94
N GLY A 173 1.24 15.97 8.17
CA GLY A 173 0.30 17.01 8.63
C GLY A 173 -1.16 16.57 8.54
N GLN A 174 -1.42 15.30 8.19
CA GLN A 174 -2.75 14.78 7.95
C GLN A 174 -3.03 13.49 8.72
N THR A 175 -4.28 13.36 9.15
CA THR A 175 -4.82 12.15 9.78
C THR A 175 -5.90 11.57 8.90
N CYS A 176 -5.98 10.26 8.86
CA CYS A 176 -6.96 9.52 8.07
C CYS A 176 -7.77 8.58 8.95
N TRP A 177 -9.10 8.61 8.81
CA TRP A 177 -9.98 7.53 9.24
C TRP A 177 -10.33 6.66 8.05
N ARG A 178 -10.45 5.37 8.29
CA ARG A 178 -10.82 4.37 7.28
C ARG A 178 -11.87 3.46 7.84
N GLY A 179 -12.84 3.11 7.01
CA GLY A 179 -13.89 2.18 7.38
C GLY A 179 -14.41 1.40 6.18
N VAL A 180 -15.12 0.34 6.48
CA VAL A 180 -15.91 -0.42 5.50
C VAL A 180 -17.35 -0.38 5.98
N ALA A 181 -18.21 0.23 5.18
CA ALA A 181 -19.64 0.28 5.42
C ALA A 181 -20.30 -0.97 4.82
N ASP A 182 -21.16 -1.61 5.60
CA ASP A 182 -22.01 -2.71 5.13
C ASP A 182 -23.28 -2.12 4.54
N ILE A 183 -23.23 -1.74 3.26
CA ILE A 183 -24.33 -1.09 2.53
C ILE A 183 -24.22 -1.36 1.04
N LYS A 184 -25.36 -1.58 0.39
CA LYS A 184 -25.46 -1.53 -1.06
C LYS A 184 -25.56 -0.06 -1.50
N ILE A 185 -24.73 0.34 -2.45
CA ILE A 185 -24.76 1.69 -3.03
C ILE A 185 -25.38 1.67 -4.43
N ASP A 186 -25.80 2.86 -4.89
CA ASP A 186 -26.38 3.04 -6.22
C ASP A 186 -25.40 2.62 -7.32
N SER A 187 -25.94 2.14 -8.44
CA SER A 187 -25.15 1.66 -9.59
C SER A 187 -24.14 2.68 -10.12
N GLY A 188 -24.42 3.98 -9.98
CA GLY A 188 -23.50 5.06 -10.34
C GLY A 188 -22.17 5.07 -9.60
N PHE A 189 -22.06 4.33 -8.48
CA PHE A 189 -20.83 4.21 -7.66
C PHE A 189 -20.17 2.85 -7.78
N GLU A 190 -20.79 1.85 -8.39
CA GLU A 190 -20.36 0.44 -8.31
C GLU A 190 -18.93 0.20 -8.82
N HIS A 191 -18.56 0.78 -9.97
CA HIS A 191 -17.26 0.60 -10.60
C HIS A 191 -16.43 1.89 -10.59
N ARG A 192 -16.68 2.74 -9.62
CA ARG A 192 -15.98 4.03 -9.49
C ARG A 192 -15.15 4.11 -8.22
N GLY A 193 -13.92 4.59 -8.40
CA GLY A 193 -13.14 5.13 -7.31
C GLY A 193 -13.32 6.65 -7.28
N ILE A 194 -13.87 7.19 -6.21
CA ILE A 194 -14.18 8.62 -6.10
C ILE A 194 -13.41 9.21 -4.94
N GLU A 195 -12.80 10.36 -5.15
CA GLU A 195 -12.22 11.17 -4.09
C GLU A 195 -12.79 12.59 -4.14
N MET A 196 -13.54 12.97 -3.11
CA MET A 196 -14.14 14.28 -2.94
C MET A 196 -13.18 15.21 -2.21
N TRP A 197 -12.86 16.36 -2.80
CA TRP A 197 -11.95 17.34 -2.23
C TRP A 197 -12.68 18.57 -1.67
N GLY A 198 -12.46 18.84 -0.39
CA GLY A 198 -12.91 20.05 0.29
C GLY A 198 -11.77 20.99 0.67
N ASN A 199 -12.02 21.85 1.64
CA ASN A 199 -11.01 22.75 2.20
C ASN A 199 -10.21 22.04 3.30
N GLN A 200 -9.00 21.59 3.00
CA GLN A 200 -8.12 20.84 3.91
C GLN A 200 -8.73 19.51 4.43
N ILE A 201 -9.74 19.01 3.74
CA ILE A 201 -10.41 17.75 4.03
C ILE A 201 -10.74 17.04 2.71
N ARG A 202 -10.75 15.71 2.72
CA ARG A 202 -11.13 14.88 1.56
C ARG A 202 -11.74 13.57 2.03
N PHE A 203 -12.60 13.04 1.18
CA PHE A 203 -13.28 11.78 1.44
C PHE A 203 -13.24 10.90 0.20
N GLY A 204 -12.79 9.67 0.35
CA GLY A 204 -12.71 8.72 -0.75
C GLY A 204 -13.66 7.56 -0.57
N ILE A 205 -14.15 7.04 -1.69
CA ILE A 205 -15.14 5.95 -1.76
C ILE A 205 -14.73 4.96 -2.83
N SER A 206 -14.82 3.67 -2.52
CA SER A 206 -14.84 2.61 -3.52
C SER A 206 -15.60 1.39 -3.02
N ARG A 207 -16.45 0.81 -3.87
CA ARG A 207 -17.03 -0.50 -3.61
C ARG A 207 -15.90 -1.54 -3.64
N ILE A 208 -15.94 -2.50 -2.71
CA ILE A 208 -14.97 -3.59 -2.61
C ILE A 208 -15.61 -4.98 -2.71
N SER A 209 -16.94 -5.06 -2.56
CA SER A 209 -17.78 -6.22 -2.86
C SER A 209 -19.23 -5.77 -2.97
N ASP A 210 -20.16 -6.68 -3.26
CA ASP A 210 -21.57 -6.34 -3.51
C ASP A 210 -22.26 -5.55 -2.40
N GLN A 211 -21.86 -5.76 -1.16
CA GLN A 211 -22.46 -5.10 0.01
C GLN A 211 -21.45 -4.38 0.90
N LYS A 212 -20.20 -4.18 0.40
CA LYS A 212 -19.17 -3.53 1.19
C LYS A 212 -18.54 -2.37 0.43
N VAL A 213 -18.57 -1.22 1.06
CA VAL A 213 -17.99 0.01 0.53
C VAL A 213 -16.87 0.48 1.44
N TYR A 214 -15.66 0.49 0.91
CA TYR A 214 -14.52 1.10 1.57
C TYR A 214 -14.59 2.62 1.46
N TRP A 215 -14.30 3.29 2.53
CA TRP A 215 -14.15 4.74 2.56
C TRP A 215 -12.94 5.17 3.39
N PHE A 216 -12.41 6.33 3.04
CA PHE A 216 -11.41 7.02 3.83
C PHE A 216 -11.75 8.50 3.96
N ALA A 217 -11.43 9.08 5.12
CA ALA A 217 -11.67 10.46 5.48
C ALA A 217 -10.36 11.09 5.95
N VAL A 218 -9.87 12.12 5.27
CA VAL A 218 -8.58 12.74 5.56
C VAL A 218 -8.78 14.19 5.97
N VAL A 219 -8.13 14.60 7.04
CA VAL A 219 -8.13 15.98 7.52
C VAL A 219 -6.73 16.44 7.87
N THR A 220 -6.48 17.73 7.75
CA THR A 220 -5.29 18.37 8.33
C THR A 220 -5.42 18.37 9.85
N SER A 221 -4.44 17.80 10.55
CA SER A 221 -4.49 17.59 12.01
C SER A 221 -3.09 17.62 12.63
N LYS A 222 -3.02 17.79 13.96
CA LYS A 222 -1.79 17.50 14.72
C LYS A 222 -1.59 15.99 14.84
N PRO A 223 -0.34 15.50 14.90
CA PRO A 223 -0.06 14.07 15.05
C PRO A 223 -0.50 13.54 16.42
N ASN A 224 -0.63 12.21 16.50
CA ASN A 224 -0.85 11.45 17.75
C ASN A 224 -2.13 11.82 18.52
N GLN A 225 -3.13 12.40 17.84
CA GLN A 225 -4.42 12.65 18.47
C GLN A 225 -5.17 11.34 18.67
N LYS A 226 -5.91 11.23 19.76
CA LYS A 226 -6.80 10.10 20.05
C LYS A 226 -8.24 10.50 19.88
N ASP A 227 -9.08 9.60 19.38
CA ASP A 227 -10.51 9.81 19.29
C ASP A 227 -11.23 9.20 20.49
N ASN A 228 -12.32 9.83 20.89
CA ASN A 228 -13.30 9.20 21.77
C ASN A 228 -14.22 8.33 20.88
N THR A 229 -14.14 7.01 21.06
CA THR A 229 -14.88 6.04 20.24
C THR A 229 -16.39 6.23 20.31
N THR A 230 -16.92 6.68 21.46
CA THR A 230 -18.37 6.92 21.64
C THR A 230 -18.88 8.07 20.77
N HIS A 231 -18.06 9.11 20.55
CA HIS A 231 -18.47 10.31 19.83
C HIS A 231 -17.84 10.41 18.41
N LEU A 232 -17.10 9.39 17.99
CA LEU A 232 -16.32 9.43 16.74
C LEU A 232 -17.20 9.63 15.51
N LYS A 233 -18.31 8.89 15.37
CA LYS A 233 -19.22 9.06 14.23
C LYS A 233 -19.81 10.46 14.17
N ASN A 234 -20.30 10.99 15.28
CA ASN A 234 -20.87 12.34 15.33
C ASN A 234 -19.84 13.38 14.92
N LYS A 235 -18.61 13.26 15.41
CA LYS A 235 -17.49 14.11 15.01
C LYS A 235 -17.24 14.06 13.51
N LEU A 236 -17.21 12.85 12.91
CA LEU A 236 -16.99 12.70 11.48
C LEU A 236 -18.17 13.26 10.67
N LEU A 237 -19.40 13.02 11.06
CA LEU A 237 -20.60 13.56 10.43
C LEU A 237 -20.60 15.11 10.47
N GLU A 238 -20.15 15.71 11.55
CA GLU A 238 -19.99 17.15 11.67
C GLU A 238 -18.90 17.70 10.72
N ILE A 239 -17.70 17.10 10.73
CA ILE A 239 -16.58 17.50 9.87
C ILE A 239 -16.98 17.44 8.38
N PHE A 240 -17.70 16.39 7.98
CA PHE A 240 -18.10 16.15 6.60
C PHE A 240 -19.54 16.60 6.30
N SER A 241 -20.14 17.45 7.14
CA SER A 241 -21.56 17.89 7.01
C SER A 241 -21.90 18.54 5.67
N LYS A 242 -20.92 19.14 4.98
CA LYS A 242 -21.09 19.78 3.66
C LYS A 242 -20.85 18.86 2.49
N PHE A 243 -20.53 17.57 2.75
CA PHE A 243 -20.29 16.60 1.69
C PHE A 243 -21.59 15.96 1.21
N HIS A 244 -21.54 15.38 0.02
CA HIS A 244 -22.69 14.67 -0.55
C HIS A 244 -23.27 13.64 0.45
N PRO A 245 -24.60 13.45 0.50
CA PRO A 245 -25.28 12.59 1.48
C PRO A 245 -24.74 11.16 1.58
N ILE A 246 -24.14 10.63 0.49
CA ILE A 246 -23.49 9.30 0.50
C ILE A 246 -22.41 9.20 1.59
N VAL A 247 -21.69 10.27 1.88
CA VAL A 247 -20.63 10.30 2.91
C VAL A 247 -21.24 10.03 4.29
N HIS A 248 -22.38 10.66 4.59
CA HIS A 248 -23.10 10.45 5.85
C HIS A 248 -23.64 9.02 5.95
N GLN A 249 -24.17 8.47 4.85
CA GLN A 249 -24.64 7.08 4.81
C GLN A 249 -23.51 6.10 5.12
N LEU A 250 -22.32 6.30 4.50
CA LEU A 250 -21.18 5.43 4.71
C LEU A 250 -20.64 5.48 6.15
N ILE A 251 -20.50 6.68 6.72
CA ILE A 251 -20.07 6.83 8.11
C ILE A 251 -21.08 6.17 9.06
N SER A 252 -22.38 6.40 8.85
CA SER A 252 -23.45 5.87 9.70
C SER A 252 -23.57 4.35 9.65
N ASN A 253 -23.35 3.74 8.48
CA ASN A 253 -23.41 2.30 8.26
C ASN A 253 -22.07 1.57 8.53
N THR A 254 -21.10 2.23 9.17
CA THR A 254 -19.85 1.60 9.62
C THR A 254 -19.90 1.44 11.14
N MET A 255 -19.57 0.26 11.68
CA MET A 255 -19.48 0.07 13.13
C MET A 255 -18.35 0.90 13.74
N ASN A 256 -18.54 1.46 14.94
CA ASN A 256 -17.55 2.34 15.57
C ASN A 256 -16.18 1.69 15.75
N ASP A 257 -16.15 0.44 16.15
CA ASP A 257 -14.94 -0.38 16.35
C ASP A 257 -14.23 -0.76 15.03
N LYS A 258 -14.92 -0.57 13.88
CA LYS A 258 -14.40 -0.79 12.53
C LYS A 258 -13.83 0.48 11.89
N ILE A 259 -13.98 1.63 12.54
CA ILE A 259 -13.36 2.88 12.07
C ILE A 259 -11.93 2.98 12.61
N ILE A 260 -10.97 2.90 11.72
CA ILE A 260 -9.55 2.91 12.07
C ILE A 260 -8.98 4.29 11.81
N ARG A 261 -8.43 4.92 12.86
CA ARG A 261 -7.67 6.17 12.75
C ARG A 261 -6.17 5.90 12.61
N GLY A 262 -5.52 6.64 11.76
CA GLY A 262 -4.06 6.61 11.65
C GLY A 262 -3.51 7.92 11.09
N ASP A 263 -2.39 8.35 11.60
CA ASP A 263 -1.65 9.48 11.06
C ASP A 263 -1.00 9.07 9.73
N ILE A 264 -1.05 9.96 8.75
CA ILE A 264 -0.41 9.71 7.45
C ILE A 264 1.07 10.04 7.59
N ASN A 265 1.89 9.03 7.38
CA ASN A 265 3.33 9.12 7.47
C ASN A 265 3.99 8.57 6.21
N ASP A 266 5.19 9.08 5.90
CA ASP A 266 6.13 8.48 4.98
C ASP A 266 7.52 8.42 5.62
N ILE A 267 8.53 7.98 4.88
CA ILE A 267 9.92 8.04 5.33
C ILE A 267 10.74 8.98 4.45
N THR A 268 11.80 9.54 5.01
CA THR A 268 12.81 10.22 4.21
C THR A 268 13.42 9.20 3.23
N PRO A 269 13.46 9.50 1.91
CA PRO A 269 14.01 8.58 0.93
C PRO A 269 15.42 8.10 1.32
N LEU A 270 15.59 6.79 1.35
CA LEU A 270 16.89 6.17 1.61
C LEU A 270 17.75 6.23 0.35
N GLN A 271 19.06 6.50 0.52
CA GLN A 271 20.03 6.43 -0.58
C GLN A 271 20.46 4.98 -0.85
N GLN A 272 20.47 4.16 0.19
CA GLN A 272 20.85 2.76 0.15
C GLN A 272 19.74 1.92 0.77
N TRP A 273 19.41 0.79 0.14
CA TRP A 273 18.32 -0.10 0.54
C TRP A 273 18.81 -1.43 1.10
N HIS A 274 20.08 -1.72 0.95
CA HIS A 274 20.68 -3.00 1.30
C HIS A 274 22.11 -2.88 1.83
N THR A 275 22.59 -3.95 2.40
CA THR A 275 24.00 -4.32 2.56
C THR A 275 24.24 -5.61 1.78
N ASP A 276 25.38 -6.26 1.93
CA ASP A 276 25.73 -7.48 1.18
C ASP A 276 24.72 -8.61 1.40
N THR A 277 24.15 -8.70 2.61
CA THR A 277 23.29 -9.82 3.04
C THR A 277 21.91 -9.40 3.55
N ILE A 278 21.63 -8.09 3.65
CA ILE A 278 20.34 -7.58 4.17
C ILE A 278 19.74 -6.62 3.15
N CYS A 279 18.46 -6.81 2.77
CA CYS A 279 17.74 -5.91 1.88
C CYS A 279 16.38 -5.50 2.48
N LEU A 280 16.01 -4.24 2.31
CA LEU A 280 14.71 -3.69 2.67
C LEU A 280 13.79 -3.64 1.46
N ILE A 281 12.49 -3.92 1.67
CA ILE A 281 11.45 -3.83 0.64
C ILE A 281 10.18 -3.13 1.17
N GLY A 282 9.35 -2.65 0.25
CA GLY A 282 8.06 -2.05 0.54
C GLY A 282 8.17 -0.89 1.55
N ASP A 283 7.21 -0.80 2.46
CA ASP A 283 7.16 0.29 3.45
C ASP A 283 8.36 0.33 4.41
N ALA A 284 9.08 -0.77 4.58
CA ALA A 284 10.33 -0.77 5.34
C ALA A 284 11.42 0.05 4.61
N CYS A 285 11.36 0.12 3.30
CA CYS A 285 12.35 0.76 2.44
C CYS A 285 11.93 2.15 1.95
N HIS A 286 10.65 2.30 1.53
CA HIS A 286 10.21 3.45 0.76
C HIS A 286 8.73 3.81 0.98
N SER A 287 8.27 3.72 2.22
CA SER A 287 6.90 4.11 2.55
C SER A 287 6.54 5.48 1.98
N ALA A 288 5.40 5.57 1.32
CA ALA A 288 4.84 6.77 0.72
C ALA A 288 3.49 7.12 1.36
N THR A 289 3.08 8.39 1.27
CA THR A 289 1.71 8.77 1.60
C THR A 289 0.72 8.12 0.62
N PRO A 290 -0.54 7.85 1.01
CA PRO A 290 -1.46 7.02 0.22
C PRO A 290 -2.03 7.69 -1.05
N ASP A 291 -1.66 8.94 -1.32
CA ASP A 291 -2.27 9.83 -2.31
C ASP A 291 -2.18 9.38 -3.78
N MET A 292 -1.28 8.46 -4.07
CA MET A 292 -1.17 7.81 -5.39
C MET A 292 -1.71 6.38 -5.41
N GLY A 293 -2.19 5.85 -4.28
CA GLY A 293 -2.67 4.47 -4.17
C GLY A 293 -1.61 3.41 -4.47
N GLN A 294 -0.32 3.75 -4.37
CA GLN A 294 0.77 2.92 -4.90
C GLN A 294 1.58 2.14 -3.84
N GLY A 295 1.42 2.40 -2.54
CA GLY A 295 2.27 1.77 -1.52
C GLY A 295 2.29 0.24 -1.59
N GLY A 296 1.12 -0.40 -1.59
CA GLY A 296 1.01 -1.85 -1.74
C GLY A 296 1.50 -2.36 -3.09
N ALA A 297 1.17 -1.64 -4.18
CA ALA A 297 1.58 -2.01 -5.52
C ALA A 297 3.11 -1.97 -5.70
N GLN A 298 3.79 -1.00 -5.10
CA GLN A 298 5.25 -0.94 -5.13
C GLN A 298 5.92 -2.06 -4.33
N ALA A 299 5.33 -2.47 -3.19
CA ALA A 299 5.82 -3.63 -2.44
C ALA A 299 5.64 -4.95 -3.21
N ILE A 300 4.55 -5.07 -3.98
CA ILE A 300 4.31 -6.21 -4.88
C ILE A 300 5.31 -6.21 -6.04
N GLU A 301 5.59 -5.07 -6.66
CA GLU A 301 6.65 -4.95 -7.67
C GLU A 301 8.04 -5.27 -7.12
N ASP A 302 8.33 -4.90 -5.86
CA ASP A 302 9.61 -5.23 -5.23
C ASP A 302 9.80 -6.75 -5.15
N ALA A 303 8.75 -7.49 -4.77
CA ALA A 303 8.78 -8.94 -4.71
C ALA A 303 9.14 -9.57 -6.07
N TYR A 304 8.55 -9.06 -7.16
CA TYR A 304 8.82 -9.50 -8.52
C TYR A 304 10.29 -9.32 -8.90
N TYR A 305 10.80 -8.09 -8.80
CA TYR A 305 12.16 -7.80 -9.22
C TYR A 305 13.21 -8.43 -8.30
N LEU A 306 12.97 -8.40 -6.99
CA LEU A 306 13.91 -8.98 -6.02
C LEU A 306 14.08 -10.48 -6.23
N SER A 307 12.98 -11.22 -6.42
CA SER A 307 13.02 -12.66 -6.63
C SER A 307 13.75 -13.04 -7.93
N HIS A 308 13.52 -12.30 -9.02
CA HIS A 308 14.25 -12.53 -10.27
C HIS A 308 15.75 -12.28 -10.12
N PHE A 309 16.16 -11.19 -9.47
CA PHE A 309 17.59 -10.93 -9.28
C PHE A 309 18.24 -11.95 -8.35
N ILE A 310 17.58 -12.36 -7.26
CA ILE A 310 18.13 -13.40 -6.37
C ILE A 310 18.26 -14.74 -7.12
N ASN A 311 17.33 -15.06 -8.02
CA ASN A 311 17.36 -16.30 -8.80
C ASN A 311 18.46 -16.31 -9.87
N ASN A 312 18.77 -15.16 -10.45
CA ASN A 312 19.62 -15.07 -11.66
C ASN A 312 21.04 -14.56 -11.40
N GLU A 313 21.34 -14.09 -10.19
CA GLU A 313 22.66 -13.52 -9.88
C GLU A 313 23.48 -14.48 -9.01
N GLU A 314 24.80 -14.42 -9.17
CA GLU A 314 25.75 -15.31 -8.48
C GLU A 314 25.73 -15.15 -6.95
N ASN A 315 25.40 -13.95 -6.45
CA ASN A 315 25.35 -13.67 -5.03
C ASN A 315 24.34 -12.56 -4.70
N THR A 316 23.97 -12.47 -3.41
CA THR A 316 22.95 -11.54 -2.93
C THR A 316 23.36 -10.07 -3.03
N GLU A 317 24.62 -9.73 -2.93
CA GLU A 317 25.11 -8.35 -3.04
C GLU A 317 24.83 -7.79 -4.44
N ILE A 318 25.17 -8.56 -5.50
CA ILE A 318 24.88 -8.20 -6.89
C ILE A 318 23.37 -8.12 -7.12
N ALA A 319 22.63 -9.12 -6.63
CA ALA A 319 21.17 -9.16 -6.74
C ALA A 319 20.51 -7.92 -6.13
N PHE A 320 20.90 -7.54 -4.91
CA PHE A 320 20.36 -6.37 -4.21
C PHE A 320 20.76 -5.05 -4.87
N SER A 321 21.96 -4.95 -5.37
CA SER A 321 22.44 -3.78 -6.11
C SER A 321 21.63 -3.57 -7.40
N LYS A 322 21.41 -4.64 -8.18
CA LYS A 322 20.58 -4.61 -9.39
C LYS A 322 19.13 -4.31 -9.07
N PHE A 323 18.58 -4.92 -8.00
CA PHE A 323 17.24 -4.64 -7.51
C PHE A 323 17.07 -3.15 -7.16
N GLN A 324 17.94 -2.59 -6.34
CA GLN A 324 17.90 -1.18 -5.99
C GLN A 324 18.00 -0.30 -7.23
N LYS A 325 18.97 -0.54 -8.11
CA LYS A 325 19.15 0.21 -9.37
C LYS A 325 17.87 0.22 -10.21
N LYS A 326 17.20 -0.94 -10.31
CA LYS A 326 15.96 -1.11 -11.08
C LYS A 326 14.80 -0.31 -10.48
N ARG A 327 14.65 -0.35 -9.15
CA ARG A 327 13.49 0.19 -8.46
C ARG A 327 13.61 1.66 -8.05
N TYR A 328 14.81 2.11 -7.75
CA TYR A 328 15.10 3.38 -7.08
C TYR A 328 14.44 4.60 -7.73
N SER A 329 14.58 4.76 -9.04
CA SER A 329 14.05 5.93 -9.75
C SER A 329 12.51 5.96 -9.75
N LYS A 330 11.85 4.84 -10.06
CA LYS A 330 10.39 4.73 -10.10
C LYS A 330 9.79 5.00 -8.71
N VAL A 331 10.31 4.34 -7.70
CA VAL A 331 9.83 4.45 -6.33
C VAL A 331 9.98 5.88 -5.79
N ASN A 332 11.15 6.48 -5.93
CA ASN A 332 11.36 7.87 -5.49
C ASN A 332 10.49 8.89 -6.22
N THR A 333 10.19 8.64 -7.49
CA THR A 333 9.24 9.47 -8.25
C THR A 333 7.84 9.37 -7.65
N ILE A 334 7.38 8.15 -7.31
CA ILE A 334 6.07 7.90 -6.70
C ILE A 334 5.98 8.56 -5.31
N VAL A 335 7.02 8.40 -4.46
CA VAL A 335 7.07 9.04 -3.13
C VAL A 335 6.97 10.56 -3.25
N LYS A 336 7.71 11.17 -4.19
CA LYS A 336 7.65 12.63 -4.43
C LYS A 336 6.29 13.07 -4.95
N LEU A 337 5.71 12.32 -5.89
CA LEU A 337 4.38 12.62 -6.44
C LEU A 337 3.30 12.51 -5.37
N SER A 338 3.31 11.45 -4.54
CA SER A 338 2.37 11.27 -3.43
C SER A 338 2.37 12.49 -2.51
N ARG A 339 3.55 12.91 -2.03
CA ARG A 339 3.64 14.13 -1.19
C ARG A 339 3.21 15.41 -1.88
N ARG A 340 3.44 15.52 -3.18
CA ARG A 340 2.98 16.70 -3.94
C ARG A 340 1.46 16.71 -4.08
N THR A 341 0.87 15.57 -4.42
CA THR A 341 -0.59 15.41 -4.55
C THR A 341 -1.28 15.68 -3.22
N GLU A 342 -0.76 15.11 -2.13
CA GLU A 342 -1.21 15.36 -0.76
C GLU A 342 -1.32 16.86 -0.45
N LYS A 343 -0.23 17.63 -0.70
CA LYS A 343 -0.20 19.07 -0.44
C LYS A 343 -1.21 19.82 -1.30
N ILE A 344 -1.32 19.49 -2.59
CA ILE A 344 -2.25 20.14 -3.52
C ILE A 344 -3.71 19.86 -3.12
N ALA A 345 -4.03 18.63 -2.76
CA ALA A 345 -5.37 18.23 -2.35
C ALA A 345 -5.85 19.00 -1.09
N HIS A 346 -4.91 19.36 -0.19
CA HIS A 346 -5.17 20.06 1.07
C HIS A 346 -4.84 21.56 1.06
N TRP A 347 -4.80 22.22 -0.10
CA TRP A 347 -4.61 23.66 -0.14
C TRP A 347 -5.68 24.39 0.69
N LYS A 348 -5.22 25.30 1.54
CA LYS A 348 -6.08 26.16 2.36
C LYS A 348 -6.66 27.33 1.55
N TYR A 349 -5.88 27.86 0.61
CA TYR A 349 -6.25 28.97 -0.25
C TYR A 349 -6.05 28.58 -1.71
N GLY A 350 -6.76 29.25 -2.64
CA GLY A 350 -6.60 29.03 -4.07
C GLY A 350 -7.27 27.73 -4.60
N GLN A 351 -8.25 27.20 -3.90
CA GLN A 351 -8.95 25.98 -4.32
C GLN A 351 -9.63 26.14 -5.68
N SER A 352 -10.21 27.30 -5.95
CA SER A 352 -10.83 27.57 -7.26
C SER A 352 -9.80 27.48 -8.39
N PHE A 353 -8.59 28.00 -8.19
CA PHE A 353 -7.51 27.90 -9.16
C PHE A 353 -7.01 26.45 -9.31
N ARG A 354 -6.81 25.72 -8.20
CA ARG A 354 -6.51 24.30 -8.22
C ARG A 354 -7.55 23.51 -9.01
N ASN A 355 -8.83 23.75 -8.73
CA ASN A 355 -9.94 23.06 -9.38
C ASN A 355 -10.02 23.39 -10.86
N PHE A 356 -9.74 24.63 -11.24
CA PHE A 356 -9.62 25.03 -12.65
C PHE A 356 -8.50 24.27 -13.36
N ILE A 357 -7.32 24.15 -12.77
CA ILE A 357 -6.21 23.38 -13.35
C ILE A 357 -6.61 21.91 -13.55
N LEU A 358 -7.25 21.29 -12.55
CA LEU A 358 -7.69 19.89 -12.64
C LEU A 358 -8.68 19.70 -13.80
N LYS A 359 -9.70 20.57 -13.88
CA LYS A 359 -10.69 20.53 -14.95
C LYS A 359 -10.10 20.76 -16.35
N SER A 360 -9.07 21.61 -16.44
CA SER A 360 -8.41 21.96 -17.69
C SER A 360 -7.30 20.98 -18.10
N THR A 361 -6.97 20.02 -17.26
CA THR A 361 -5.92 19.03 -17.57
C THR A 361 -6.46 17.97 -18.54
N PRO A 362 -5.92 17.87 -19.77
CA PRO A 362 -6.38 16.88 -20.72
C PRO A 362 -6.18 15.44 -20.22
N ASN A 363 -7.19 14.58 -20.39
CA ASN A 363 -7.13 13.17 -19.99
C ASN A 363 -5.91 12.44 -20.55
N LYS A 364 -5.52 12.69 -21.80
CA LYS A 364 -4.32 12.10 -22.43
C LYS A 364 -3.02 12.33 -21.64
N ILE A 365 -2.91 13.44 -20.89
CA ILE A 365 -1.74 13.70 -20.03
C ILE A 365 -1.79 12.81 -18.80
N LEU A 366 -2.97 12.64 -18.21
CA LEU A 366 -3.18 11.76 -17.03
C LEU A 366 -2.95 10.31 -17.44
N GLU A 367 -3.50 9.86 -18.54
CA GLU A 367 -3.34 8.52 -19.12
C GLU A 367 -1.86 8.17 -19.34
N LYS A 368 -1.10 9.04 -20.02
CA LYS A 368 0.36 8.83 -20.21
C LYS A 368 1.12 8.67 -18.90
N LYS A 369 0.77 9.48 -17.87
CA LYS A 369 1.40 9.37 -16.55
C LYS A 369 1.04 8.06 -15.85
N MET A 370 -0.22 7.63 -15.96
CA MET A 370 -0.69 6.37 -15.38
C MET A 370 -0.05 5.17 -16.07
N ILE A 371 0.01 5.14 -17.41
CA ILE A 371 0.70 4.08 -18.16
C ILE A 371 2.15 3.96 -17.68
N LYS A 372 2.90 5.08 -17.63
CA LYS A 372 4.28 5.06 -17.16
C LYS A 372 4.43 4.54 -15.72
N MET A 373 3.48 4.87 -14.85
CA MET A 373 3.48 4.44 -13.46
C MET A 373 3.17 2.94 -13.34
N TYR A 374 2.27 2.41 -14.18
CA TYR A 374 1.80 1.03 -14.12
C TYR A 374 2.67 0.05 -14.92
N GLN A 375 3.56 0.56 -15.76
CA GLN A 375 4.43 -0.30 -16.56
C GLN A 375 5.41 -1.08 -15.70
N ILE A 376 5.46 -2.40 -15.90
CA ILE A 376 6.47 -3.32 -15.40
C ILE A 376 7.30 -3.80 -16.58
N GLU A 377 8.60 -3.78 -16.44
CA GLU A 377 9.49 -4.43 -17.40
C GLU A 377 9.56 -5.91 -17.07
N LYS A 378 9.16 -6.74 -18.02
CA LYS A 378 9.23 -8.20 -17.85
C LYS A 378 10.70 -8.63 -17.73
N MET A 379 10.97 -9.47 -16.75
CA MET A 379 12.25 -10.13 -16.55
C MET A 379 12.19 -11.51 -17.22
N ASN A 380 13.24 -11.87 -17.92
CA ASN A 380 13.39 -13.19 -18.55
C ASN A 380 13.93 -14.20 -17.55
#